data_d5d4d8d2bcfb3d86011e102928eaabe0
#
_entry.id   d5d4d8d2bcfb3d86011e102928eaabe0
#
_cell.length_a   1.000
_cell.length_b   1.000
_cell.length_c   1.000
_cell.angle_alpha   90.00
_cell.angle_beta   90.00
_cell.angle_gamma   90.00
#
_symmetry.space_group_name_H-M   'P 1'
#
loop_
_entity.id
_entity.type
_entity.pdbx_description
1 polymer ?
#
loop_
_entity_poly.entity_id
_entity_poly.type
_entity_poly.pdbx_seq_one_letter_code
_entity_poly.pdbx_strand_id
1 'polypeptide(L)'
;MRDEHLLLKDILRALDRIDSYTKGMNFESFTADEKTVNAVTYNFLVIGEAVKLLPDTLTRAYPEIPWRQIAGMRDKLTHAYFSVDYELVWKTVTIVLPRFRSLIEKILES
;
A
#
# COMPACT_ATOMS: atom_id res chain seq x y z
N MET A 1 15.92 7.86 -12.88
CA MET A 1 15.40 7.63 -11.54
C MET A 1 14.21 8.56 -11.26
N ARG A 2 13.11 8.04 -10.73
CA ARG A 2 11.98 8.91 -10.39
C ARG A 2 12.34 9.72 -9.16
N ASP A 3 11.96 11.00 -9.15
CA ASP A 3 12.18 11.81 -7.96
C ASP A 3 11.16 11.44 -6.87
N GLU A 4 11.47 11.84 -5.64
CA GLU A 4 10.66 11.46 -4.47
C GLU A 4 9.21 11.95 -4.55
N HIS A 5 8.99 13.11 -5.14
CA HIS A 5 7.65 13.68 -5.31
C HIS A 5 6.79 12.79 -6.21
N LEU A 6 7.37 12.31 -7.32
CA LEU A 6 6.67 11.40 -8.22
C LEU A 6 6.43 10.04 -7.57
N LEU A 7 7.37 9.55 -6.77
CA LEU A 7 7.19 8.30 -6.04
C LEU A 7 6.03 8.40 -5.05
N LEU A 8 5.92 9.51 -4.34
CA LEU A 8 4.81 9.74 -3.41
C LEU A 8 3.47 9.81 -4.15
N LYS A 9 3.45 10.43 -5.32
CA LYS A 9 2.24 10.47 -6.15
C LYS A 9 1.88 9.09 -6.68
N ASP A 10 2.86 8.27 -7.03
CA ASP A 10 2.61 6.89 -7.44
C ASP A 10 1.96 6.10 -6.30
N ILE A 11 2.43 6.31 -5.08
CA ILE A 11 1.85 5.67 -3.89
C ILE A 11 0.38 6.09 -3.73
N LEU A 12 0.09 7.40 -3.81
CA LEU A 12 -1.29 7.87 -3.70
C LEU A 12 -2.19 7.29 -4.79
N ARG A 13 -1.69 7.21 -6.01
CA ARG A 13 -2.44 6.64 -7.13
C ARG A 13 -2.78 5.17 -6.86
N ALA A 14 -1.82 4.40 -6.34
CA ALA A 14 -2.07 3.01 -5.98
C ALA A 14 -3.08 2.89 -4.86
N LEU A 15 -3.01 3.78 -3.86
CA LEU A 15 -3.99 3.83 -2.77
C LEU A 15 -5.40 4.14 -3.28
N ASP A 16 -5.50 5.08 -4.23
CA ASP A 16 -6.79 5.42 -4.85
C ASP A 16 -7.39 4.22 -5.59
N ARG A 17 -6.56 3.45 -6.27
CA ARG A 17 -7.01 2.25 -6.96
C ARG A 17 -7.53 1.21 -5.99
N ILE A 18 -6.81 0.98 -4.90
CA ILE A 18 -7.24 0.02 -3.88
C ILE A 18 -8.58 0.44 -3.30
N ASP A 19 -8.74 1.72 -2.95
CA ASP A 19 -10.00 2.23 -2.42
C ASP A 19 -11.14 2.03 -3.41
N SER A 20 -10.90 2.34 -4.68
CA SER A 20 -11.89 2.19 -5.74
C SER A 20 -12.32 0.73 -5.90
N TYR A 21 -11.36 -0.19 -5.91
CA TYR A 21 -11.63 -1.62 -6.11
C TYR A 21 -12.39 -2.24 -4.94
N THR A 22 -12.15 -1.76 -3.72
CA THR A 22 -12.73 -2.36 -2.52
C THR A 22 -13.95 -1.60 -1.98
N LYS A 23 -14.35 -0.53 -2.65
CA LYS A 23 -15.47 0.30 -2.20
C LYS A 23 -16.73 -0.52 -2.04
N GLY A 24 -17.35 -0.41 -0.86
CA GLY A 24 -18.58 -1.13 -0.56
C GLY A 24 -18.42 -2.60 -0.24
N MET A 25 -17.19 -3.10 -0.23
CA MET A 25 -16.93 -4.50 0.10
C MET A 25 -16.76 -4.72 1.60
N ASN A 26 -17.10 -5.94 2.03
CA ASN A 26 -16.70 -6.44 3.34
C ASN A 26 -15.68 -7.57 3.13
N PHE A 27 -15.21 -8.17 4.21
CA PHE A 27 -14.20 -9.22 4.14
C PHE A 27 -14.66 -10.39 3.26
N GLU A 28 -15.92 -10.81 3.43
CA GLU A 28 -16.45 -11.94 2.68
C GLU A 28 -16.52 -11.66 1.19
N SER A 29 -17.06 -10.49 0.79
CA SER A 29 -17.17 -10.16 -0.63
C SER A 29 -15.80 -9.91 -1.25
N PHE A 30 -14.85 -9.38 -0.48
CA PHE A 30 -13.48 -9.20 -0.94
C PHE A 30 -12.82 -10.54 -1.25
N THR A 31 -12.87 -11.47 -0.30
CA THR A 31 -12.22 -12.79 -0.49
C THR A 31 -12.85 -13.60 -1.59
N ALA A 32 -14.13 -13.39 -1.87
CA ALA A 32 -14.85 -14.09 -2.93
C ALA A 32 -14.57 -13.53 -4.32
N ASP A 33 -13.99 -12.34 -4.41
CA ASP A 33 -13.74 -11.66 -5.69
C ASP A 33 -12.25 -11.74 -6.04
N GLU A 34 -11.89 -12.80 -6.76
CA GLU A 34 -10.50 -13.07 -7.13
C GLU A 34 -9.87 -11.92 -7.92
N LYS A 35 -10.61 -11.30 -8.81
CA LYS A 35 -10.09 -10.17 -9.59
C LYS A 35 -9.71 -9.01 -8.68
N THR A 36 -10.56 -8.70 -7.72
CA THR A 36 -10.28 -7.62 -6.77
C THR A 36 -9.08 -7.95 -5.90
N VAL A 37 -9.01 -9.17 -5.38
CA VAL A 37 -7.86 -9.61 -4.58
C VAL A 37 -6.56 -9.44 -5.37
N ASN A 38 -6.56 -9.89 -6.63
CA ASN A 38 -5.36 -9.78 -7.48
C ASN A 38 -5.01 -8.33 -7.78
N ALA A 39 -6.00 -7.48 -8.04
CA ALA A 39 -5.76 -6.06 -8.31
C ALA A 39 -5.22 -5.32 -7.09
N VAL A 40 -5.75 -5.62 -5.91
CA VAL A 40 -5.26 -5.05 -4.65
C VAL A 40 -3.83 -5.51 -4.38
N THR A 41 -3.55 -6.79 -4.57
CA THR A 41 -2.22 -7.36 -4.38
C THR A 41 -1.20 -6.69 -5.30
N TYR A 42 -1.55 -6.49 -6.56
CA TYR A 42 -0.67 -5.79 -7.51
C TYR A 42 -0.35 -4.38 -7.00
N ASN A 43 -1.34 -3.65 -6.51
CA ASN A 43 -1.11 -2.30 -6.02
C ASN A 43 -0.30 -2.26 -4.74
N PHE A 44 -0.37 -3.30 -3.90
CA PHE A 44 0.55 -3.44 -2.77
C PHE A 44 1.99 -3.57 -3.24
N LEU A 45 2.22 -4.32 -4.33
CA LEU A 45 3.56 -4.43 -4.90
C LEU A 45 4.06 -3.09 -5.40
N VAL A 46 3.19 -2.31 -6.04
CA VAL A 46 3.53 -0.97 -6.51
C VAL A 46 3.91 -0.07 -5.34
N ILE A 47 3.11 -0.06 -4.28
CA ILE A 47 3.37 0.76 -3.10
C ILE A 47 4.70 0.35 -2.45
N GLY A 48 4.91 -0.93 -2.23
CA GLY A 48 6.14 -1.44 -1.61
C GLY A 48 7.37 -1.10 -2.42
N GLU A 49 7.30 -1.22 -3.73
CA GLU A 49 8.41 -0.86 -4.61
C GLU A 49 8.72 0.63 -4.54
N ALA A 50 7.68 1.47 -4.58
CA ALA A 50 7.86 2.91 -4.48
C ALA A 50 8.48 3.30 -3.14
N VAL A 51 8.01 2.70 -2.04
CA VAL A 51 8.56 2.95 -0.70
C VAL A 51 10.05 2.61 -0.65
N LYS A 52 10.44 1.48 -1.25
CA LYS A 52 11.86 1.09 -1.28
C LYS A 52 12.74 2.06 -2.04
N LEU A 53 12.17 2.76 -3.00
CA LEU A 53 12.92 3.72 -3.82
C LEU A 53 12.98 5.13 -3.19
N LEU A 54 12.22 5.38 -2.12
CA LEU A 54 12.28 6.67 -1.43
C LEU A 54 13.64 6.85 -0.76
N PRO A 55 14.21 8.06 -0.80
CA PRO A 55 15.49 8.29 -0.15
C PRO A 55 15.39 8.21 1.37
N ASP A 56 16.45 7.72 2.01
CA ASP A 56 16.52 7.58 3.47
C ASP A 56 16.29 8.91 4.19
N THR A 57 16.74 10.01 3.59
CA THR A 57 16.53 11.33 4.17
C THR A 57 15.04 11.63 4.35
N LEU A 58 14.22 11.23 3.39
CA LEU A 58 12.77 11.43 3.48
C LEU A 58 12.16 10.52 4.54
N THR A 59 12.46 9.22 4.50
CA THR A 59 11.84 8.26 5.42
C THR A 59 12.24 8.54 6.87
N ARG A 60 13.45 8.99 7.11
CA ARG A 60 13.91 9.36 8.46
C ARG A 60 13.23 10.63 8.96
N ALA A 61 12.84 11.53 8.06
CA ALA A 61 12.16 12.76 8.44
C ALA A 61 10.72 12.51 8.91
N TYR A 62 10.14 11.37 8.57
CA TYR A 62 8.76 11.05 8.92
C TYR A 62 8.69 9.67 9.60
N PRO A 63 9.29 9.54 10.80
CA PRO A 63 9.37 8.24 11.47
C PRO A 63 8.04 7.69 11.97
N GLU A 64 7.00 8.53 12.02
CA GLU A 64 5.65 8.10 12.39
C GLU A 64 4.99 7.21 11.32
N ILE A 65 5.51 7.23 10.10
CA ILE A 65 5.00 6.38 9.02
C ILE A 65 5.66 5.00 9.12
N PRO A 66 4.87 3.92 9.08
CA PRO A 66 5.43 2.56 9.20
C PRO A 66 6.03 2.06 7.87
N TRP A 67 7.06 2.74 7.40
CA TRP A 67 7.71 2.45 6.11
C TRP A 67 8.12 0.99 5.97
N ARG A 68 8.75 0.44 7.02
CA ARG A 68 9.23 -0.94 6.99
C ARG A 68 8.08 -1.93 6.87
N GLN A 69 7.00 -1.67 7.60
CA GLN A 69 5.81 -2.53 7.53
C GLN A 69 5.19 -2.52 6.13
N ILE A 70 5.11 -1.34 5.54
CA ILE A 70 4.55 -1.18 4.19
C ILE A 70 5.43 -1.89 3.16
N ALA A 71 6.74 -1.69 3.23
CA ALA A 71 7.68 -2.39 2.33
C ALA A 71 7.66 -3.89 2.57
N GLY A 72 7.54 -4.32 3.83
CA GLY A 72 7.49 -5.73 4.20
C GLY A 72 6.25 -6.44 3.67
N MET A 73 5.14 -5.73 3.53
CA MET A 73 3.92 -6.28 2.95
C MET A 73 4.19 -6.74 1.51
N ARG A 74 4.90 -5.93 0.73
CA ARG A 74 5.30 -6.31 -0.62
C ARG A 74 6.10 -7.62 -0.61
N ASP A 75 7.08 -7.73 0.29
CA ASP A 75 7.90 -8.95 0.38
C ASP A 75 7.08 -10.17 0.78
N LYS A 76 6.16 -10.02 1.72
CA LYS A 76 5.27 -11.11 2.13
C LYS A 76 4.42 -11.60 0.97
N LEU A 77 3.85 -10.69 0.18
CA LEU A 77 3.03 -11.05 -0.97
C LEU A 77 3.86 -11.71 -2.07
N THR A 78 5.09 -11.25 -2.28
CA THR A 78 5.99 -11.82 -3.29
C THR A 78 6.41 -13.23 -2.93
N HIS A 79 6.71 -13.48 -1.65
CA HIS A 79 7.21 -14.78 -1.19
C HIS A 79 6.09 -15.75 -0.77
N ALA A 80 4.91 -15.25 -0.47
CA ALA A 80 3.76 -16.06 -0.06
C ALA A 80 2.80 -16.30 -1.23
N TYR A 81 3.33 -16.51 -2.39
CA TYR A 81 2.59 -16.63 -3.64
C TYR A 81 1.42 -17.61 -3.58
N PHE A 82 1.60 -18.75 -2.90
CA PHE A 82 0.58 -19.79 -2.82
C PHE A 82 -0.29 -19.71 -1.57
N SER A 83 -0.01 -18.79 -0.67
CA SER A 83 -0.77 -18.70 0.58
C SER A 83 -0.92 -17.24 1.00
N VAL A 84 -1.81 -16.53 0.28
CA VAL A 84 -2.13 -15.15 0.62
C VAL A 84 -2.93 -15.14 1.92
N ASP A 85 -2.48 -14.34 2.88
CA ASP A 85 -3.23 -14.14 4.11
C ASP A 85 -4.28 -13.06 3.87
N TYR A 86 -5.49 -13.47 3.52
CA TYR A 86 -6.59 -12.56 3.19
C TYR A 86 -6.96 -11.65 4.36
N GLU A 87 -6.90 -12.18 5.57
CA GLU A 87 -7.20 -11.36 6.76
C GLU A 87 -6.19 -10.23 6.93
N LEU A 88 -4.92 -10.52 6.73
CA LEU A 88 -3.86 -9.52 6.81
C LEU A 88 -4.03 -8.47 5.71
N VAL A 89 -4.31 -8.90 4.48
CA VAL A 89 -4.54 -7.99 3.35
C VAL A 89 -5.72 -7.06 3.65
N TRP A 90 -6.83 -7.62 4.07
CA TRP A 90 -8.04 -6.84 4.35
C TRP A 90 -7.84 -5.87 5.50
N LYS A 91 -7.20 -6.32 6.57
CA LYS A 91 -6.88 -5.46 7.71
C LYS A 91 -5.97 -4.30 7.28
N THR A 92 -5.02 -4.57 6.42
CA THR A 92 -4.13 -3.53 5.90
C THR A 92 -4.92 -2.51 5.09
N VAL A 93 -5.80 -2.97 4.20
CA VAL A 93 -6.65 -2.08 3.38
C VAL A 93 -7.53 -1.20 4.25
N THR A 94 -8.16 -1.77 5.27
CA THR A 94 -9.18 -1.05 6.04
C THR A 94 -8.64 -0.23 7.21
N ILE A 95 -7.48 -0.60 7.76
CA ILE A 95 -6.94 0.04 8.96
C ILE A 95 -5.62 0.77 8.68
N VAL A 96 -4.67 0.10 8.05
CA VAL A 96 -3.31 0.65 7.87
C VAL A 96 -3.26 1.69 6.76
N LEU A 97 -3.82 1.39 5.60
CA LEU A 97 -3.69 2.26 4.44
C LEU A 97 -4.39 3.62 4.57
N PRO A 98 -5.56 3.74 5.21
CA PRO A 98 -6.16 5.07 5.39
C PRO A 98 -5.27 6.02 6.18
N ARG A 99 -4.62 5.52 7.22
CA ARG A 99 -3.67 6.32 8.00
C ARG A 99 -2.42 6.65 7.19
N PHE A 100 -1.92 5.67 6.46
CA PHE A 100 -0.75 5.86 5.59
C PHE A 100 -1.04 6.93 4.54
N ARG A 101 -2.22 6.88 3.92
CA ARG A 101 -2.65 7.90 2.96
C ARG A 101 -2.58 9.31 3.55
N SER A 102 -3.15 9.48 4.73
CA SER A 102 -3.18 10.80 5.38
C SER A 102 -1.76 11.34 5.59
N LEU A 103 -0.84 10.48 5.99
CA LEU A 103 0.54 10.88 6.23
C LEU A 103 1.26 11.23 4.93
N ILE A 104 1.03 10.47 3.86
CA ILE A 104 1.61 10.76 2.55
C ILE A 104 1.09 12.10 2.01
N GLU A 105 -0.20 12.36 2.16
CA GLU A 105 -0.79 13.63 1.74
C GLU A 105 -0.16 14.82 2.47
N LYS A 106 0.13 14.68 3.76
CA LYS A 106 0.81 15.72 4.53
C LYS A 106 2.20 16.01 4.00
N ILE A 107 2.95 14.98 3.63
CA ILE A 107 4.29 15.17 3.05
C ILE A 107 4.19 15.97 1.76
N LEU A 108 3.22 15.66 0.90
CA LEU A 108 3.05 16.34 -0.37
C LEU A 108 2.59 17.78 -0.23
N GLU A 109 1.93 18.12 0.88
CA GLU A 109 1.49 19.48 1.17
C GLU A 109 2.62 20.34 1.74
N SER A 110 3.69 19.75 2.22
CA SER A 110 4.82 20.47 2.86
C SER A 110 5.66 21.25 1.87
#